data_d5a5da93f4d62fa5833f350d7af2eb35
#
_entry.id   d5a5da93f4d62fa5833f350d7af2eb35
#
_cell.length_a   1.000
_cell.length_b   1.000
_cell.length_c   1.000
_cell.angle_alpha   90.00
_cell.angle_beta   90.00
_cell.angle_gamma   90.00
#
_symmetry.space_group_name_H-M   'P 1'
#
loop_
_entity.id
_entity.type
_entity.pdbx_description
1 polymer ?
#
loop_
_entity_poly.entity_id
_entity_poly.type
_entity_poly.pdbx_seq_one_letter_code
_entity_poly.pdbx_strand_id
1 'polypeptide(L)'
;KKSKSVYRKRPYKKNLFLFGLLFGFGFYLSGISWITNSLTFDDNFKVLIPLALIVIPLFLSLFTAFTVLLIGPHLKLNLMSVVFFSCSLAFADYLRAKLFTGFPWNLWAYSTSWANEILQILNLTGLYLYNLIVIILFTIPVIISFRISIVRKLFIFSLIILIISFLYIFGNYEINKNKKLIKNTSQSIFVKIISPNFDLRYGLSEKDIEDRFKKLIRYSDPNKDQKTVFIWPEGVFSGYSFNEISIFKKMIINSFSKEHTIIFGANKLDKKTGKYFNSMLVVNNNFELIQSYDKLKLVPFGEFLPFEKVLNNLGLKKITEGHGSFLKGTKNNTLKIDKSNILPLICYEIIFTDLIQKSDYGTNLIINISEDGWFGKSIGPDQHF
;
A
#
# COMPACT_ATOMS: atom_id res chain seq x y z
N LYS A 1 26.65 -24.66 -30.97
CA LYS A 1 26.88 -26.01 -30.41
C LYS A 1 27.94 -26.04 -29.31
N LYS A 2 29.03 -25.26 -29.38
CA LYS A 2 30.09 -25.21 -28.33
C LYS A 2 29.62 -24.66 -26.98
N SER A 3 28.65 -23.72 -26.94
CA SER A 3 28.14 -23.17 -25.68
C SER A 3 27.37 -24.20 -24.83
N LYS A 4 26.62 -25.11 -25.44
CA LYS A 4 25.87 -26.15 -24.71
C LYS A 4 26.77 -27.14 -23.97
N SER A 5 27.99 -27.42 -24.46
CA SER A 5 28.92 -28.36 -23.82
C SER A 5 29.65 -27.77 -22.59
N VAL A 6 29.90 -26.46 -22.59
CA VAL A 6 30.52 -25.77 -21.46
C VAL A 6 29.54 -25.64 -20.28
N TYR A 7 28.26 -25.43 -20.56
CA TYR A 7 27.23 -25.31 -19.52
C TYR A 7 26.79 -26.67 -18.94
N ARG A 8 26.95 -27.80 -19.65
CA ARG A 8 26.61 -29.13 -19.13
C ARG A 8 27.51 -29.59 -17.97
N LYS A 9 28.73 -29.06 -17.84
CA LYS A 9 29.71 -29.43 -16.79
C LYS A 9 29.63 -28.55 -15.53
N ARG A 10 28.83 -27.47 -15.53
CA ARG A 10 28.68 -26.56 -14.38
C ARG A 10 27.25 -26.63 -13.82
N PRO A 11 27.02 -26.36 -12.54
CA PRO A 11 25.68 -26.34 -11.94
C PRO A 11 24.84 -25.16 -12.47
N TYR A 12 24.51 -25.23 -13.75
CA TYR A 12 23.85 -24.16 -14.51
C TYR A 12 22.54 -23.68 -13.88
N LYS A 13 21.68 -24.62 -13.44
CA LYS A 13 20.43 -24.28 -12.76
C LYS A 13 20.67 -23.56 -11.42
N LYS A 14 21.70 -24.00 -10.66
CA LYS A 14 22.11 -23.34 -9.43
C LYS A 14 22.52 -21.88 -9.68
N ASN A 15 23.29 -21.65 -10.75
CA ASN A 15 23.71 -20.28 -11.10
C ASN A 15 22.54 -19.40 -11.50
N LEU A 16 21.57 -19.92 -12.26
CA LEU A 16 20.34 -19.18 -12.63
C LEU A 16 19.55 -18.79 -11.36
N PHE A 17 19.35 -19.74 -10.46
CA PHE A 17 18.69 -19.46 -9.19
C PHE A 17 19.43 -18.39 -8.38
N LEU A 18 20.74 -18.51 -8.25
CA LEU A 18 21.57 -17.55 -7.51
C LEU A 18 21.54 -16.15 -8.16
N PHE A 19 21.58 -16.03 -9.50
CA PHE A 19 21.45 -14.74 -10.16
C PHE A 19 20.10 -14.08 -9.86
N GLY A 20 19.01 -14.83 -9.97
CA GLY A 20 17.68 -14.31 -9.63
C GLY A 20 17.56 -13.95 -8.15
N LEU A 21 18.15 -14.75 -7.25
CA LEU A 21 18.16 -14.51 -5.81
C LEU A 21 18.93 -13.25 -5.46
N LEU A 22 20.16 -13.09 -5.96
CA LEU A 22 21.02 -11.94 -5.65
C LEU A 22 20.45 -10.65 -6.23
N PHE A 23 19.94 -10.70 -7.46
CA PHE A 23 19.24 -9.56 -8.04
C PHE A 23 18.03 -9.16 -7.22
N GLY A 24 17.15 -10.12 -6.90
CA GLY A 24 15.96 -9.86 -6.09
C GLY A 24 16.30 -9.38 -4.68
N PHE A 25 17.33 -9.96 -4.06
CA PHE A 25 17.79 -9.53 -2.74
C PHE A 25 18.24 -8.07 -2.75
N GLY A 26 19.10 -7.68 -3.70
CA GLY A 26 19.52 -6.27 -3.84
C GLY A 26 18.36 -5.33 -4.10
N PHE A 27 17.42 -5.72 -4.99
CA PHE A 27 16.23 -4.95 -5.33
C PHE A 27 15.32 -4.72 -4.13
N TYR A 28 14.99 -5.77 -3.38
CA TYR A 28 14.14 -5.64 -2.20
C TYR A 28 14.87 -5.02 -1.02
N LEU A 29 16.14 -5.32 -0.80
CA LEU A 29 16.92 -4.68 0.26
C LEU A 29 16.94 -3.16 0.09
N SER A 30 17.22 -2.67 -1.11
CA SER A 30 17.21 -1.24 -1.40
C SER A 30 15.82 -0.61 -1.33
N GLY A 31 14.79 -1.35 -1.76
CA GLY A 31 13.44 -0.82 -1.88
C GLY A 31 12.62 -0.82 -0.59
N ILE A 32 12.89 -1.73 0.37
CA ILE A 32 12.07 -1.92 1.57
C ILE A 32 12.85 -1.97 2.88
N SER A 33 14.16 -1.65 2.89
CA SER A 33 14.96 -1.63 4.13
C SER A 33 14.36 -0.76 5.22
N TRP A 34 13.65 0.31 4.84
CA TRP A 34 12.96 1.21 5.74
C TRP A 34 11.89 0.53 6.62
N ILE A 35 11.38 -0.64 6.22
CA ILE A 35 10.37 -1.37 6.99
C ILE A 35 10.87 -1.75 8.39
N THR A 36 12.18 -1.86 8.56
CA THR A 36 12.81 -2.13 9.85
C THR A 36 12.73 -0.97 10.84
N ASN A 37 12.36 0.25 10.37
CA ASN A 37 12.12 1.37 11.28
C ASN A 37 10.97 1.07 12.25
N SER A 38 10.00 0.27 11.84
CA SER A 38 8.92 -0.18 12.74
C SER A 38 9.41 -0.96 13.95
N LEU A 39 10.58 -1.58 13.88
CA LEU A 39 11.21 -2.32 14.99
C LEU A 39 11.95 -1.41 15.98
N THR A 40 12.09 -0.11 15.68
CA THR A 40 12.79 0.83 16.56
C THR A 40 11.91 1.39 17.67
N PHE A 41 10.59 1.22 17.58
CA PHE A 41 9.63 1.77 18.54
C PHE A 41 9.55 0.99 19.85
N ASP A 42 10.02 -0.27 19.88
CA ASP A 42 10.15 -1.08 21.10
C ASP A 42 11.58 -1.63 21.16
N ASP A 43 12.26 -1.39 22.28
CA ASP A 43 13.66 -1.81 22.49
C ASP A 43 13.84 -3.32 22.37
N ASN A 44 12.83 -4.10 22.72
CA ASN A 44 12.86 -5.57 22.60
C ASN A 44 12.97 -6.05 21.15
N PHE A 45 12.48 -5.26 20.18
CA PHE A 45 12.52 -5.64 18.77
C PHE A 45 13.76 -5.12 18.02
N LYS A 46 14.51 -4.19 18.59
CA LYS A 46 15.73 -3.64 17.94
C LYS A 46 16.75 -4.70 17.58
N VAL A 47 16.88 -5.74 18.39
CA VAL A 47 17.78 -6.87 18.14
C VAL A 47 17.40 -7.64 16.87
N LEU A 48 16.15 -7.56 16.40
CA LEU A 48 15.66 -8.24 15.20
C LEU A 48 15.94 -7.44 13.92
N ILE A 49 16.39 -6.19 14.00
CA ILE A 49 16.64 -5.35 12.82
C ILE A 49 17.59 -6.00 11.82
N PRO A 50 18.80 -6.50 12.21
CA PRO A 50 19.70 -7.15 11.25
C PRO A 50 19.09 -8.39 10.61
N LEU A 51 18.33 -9.16 11.37
CA LEU A 51 17.63 -10.35 10.87
C LEU A 51 16.54 -9.96 9.85
N ALA A 52 15.73 -8.96 10.14
CA ALA A 52 14.67 -8.46 9.26
C ALA A 52 15.21 -7.90 7.95
N LEU A 53 16.35 -7.15 8.00
CA LEU A 53 17.05 -6.64 6.82
C LEU A 53 17.54 -7.74 5.87
N ILE A 54 17.76 -8.95 6.37
CA ILE A 54 18.19 -10.09 5.55
C ILE A 54 17.01 -10.97 5.16
N VAL A 55 16.18 -11.38 6.12
CA VAL A 55 15.15 -12.41 5.90
C VAL A 55 14.03 -11.90 5.01
N ILE A 56 13.56 -10.66 5.19
CA ILE A 56 12.46 -10.13 4.40
C ILE A 56 12.86 -9.98 2.91
N PRO A 57 13.96 -9.30 2.54
CA PRO A 57 14.41 -9.25 1.15
C PRO A 57 14.74 -10.63 0.57
N LEU A 58 15.35 -11.53 1.36
CA LEU A 58 15.66 -12.89 0.93
C LEU A 58 14.40 -13.69 0.59
N PHE A 59 13.37 -13.62 1.42
CA PHE A 59 12.08 -14.25 1.16
C PHE A 59 11.44 -13.72 -0.13
N LEU A 60 11.37 -12.42 -0.29
CA LEU A 60 10.80 -11.79 -1.49
C LEU A 60 11.61 -12.10 -2.75
N SER A 61 12.94 -12.22 -2.64
CA SER A 61 13.82 -12.56 -3.76
C SER A 61 13.60 -13.98 -4.30
N LEU A 62 12.96 -14.87 -3.54
CA LEU A 62 12.61 -16.21 -4.04
C LEU A 62 11.69 -16.14 -5.26
N PHE A 63 10.80 -15.15 -5.36
CA PHE A 63 9.94 -14.98 -6.53
C PHE A 63 10.76 -14.72 -7.80
N THR A 64 11.77 -13.86 -7.73
CA THR A 64 12.71 -13.60 -8.85
C THR A 64 13.64 -14.79 -9.08
N ALA A 65 14.14 -15.44 -8.03
CA ALA A 65 15.01 -16.60 -8.13
C ALA A 65 14.34 -17.77 -8.86
N PHE A 66 13.12 -18.12 -8.48
CA PHE A 66 12.35 -19.18 -9.15
C PHE A 66 11.98 -18.79 -10.58
N THR A 67 11.62 -17.53 -10.82
CA THR A 67 11.37 -17.05 -12.19
C THR A 67 12.58 -17.27 -13.08
N VAL A 68 13.76 -16.78 -12.67
CA VAL A 68 15.00 -16.92 -13.47
C VAL A 68 15.40 -18.40 -13.60
N LEU A 69 15.23 -19.21 -12.58
CA LEU A 69 15.49 -20.64 -12.63
C LEU A 69 14.64 -21.36 -13.69
N LEU A 70 13.35 -21.05 -13.73
CA LEU A 70 12.38 -21.74 -14.60
C LEU A 70 12.54 -21.31 -16.06
N ILE A 71 12.66 -20.01 -16.32
CA ILE A 71 12.66 -19.48 -17.68
C ILE A 71 14.06 -19.38 -18.28
N GLY A 72 15.11 -19.21 -17.48
CA GLY A 72 16.47 -18.97 -17.95
C GLY A 72 16.97 -19.97 -19.00
N PRO A 73 16.71 -21.30 -18.87
CA PRO A 73 17.11 -22.29 -19.89
C PRO A 73 16.46 -22.07 -21.26
N HIS A 74 15.34 -21.35 -21.31
CA HIS A 74 14.54 -21.14 -22.53
C HIS A 74 14.85 -19.79 -23.21
N LEU A 75 15.57 -18.88 -22.53
CA LEU A 75 15.89 -17.57 -23.06
C LEU A 75 16.96 -17.65 -24.17
N LYS A 76 16.72 -16.89 -25.24
CA LYS A 76 17.61 -16.70 -26.38
C LYS A 76 17.85 -15.22 -26.62
N LEU A 77 18.89 -14.87 -27.41
CA LEU A 77 19.15 -13.47 -27.75
C LEU A 77 18.21 -13.01 -28.89
N ASN A 78 16.91 -12.90 -28.58
CA ASN A 78 15.88 -12.44 -29.50
C ASN A 78 14.76 -11.70 -28.74
N LEU A 79 13.95 -10.95 -29.47
CA LEU A 79 12.86 -10.14 -28.91
C LEU A 79 11.81 -10.98 -28.15
N MET A 80 11.48 -12.18 -28.68
CA MET A 80 10.51 -13.07 -28.03
C MET A 80 10.96 -13.44 -26.62
N SER A 81 12.27 -13.63 -26.39
CA SER A 81 12.81 -13.91 -25.05
C SER A 81 12.73 -12.71 -24.11
N VAL A 82 12.80 -11.48 -24.61
CA VAL A 82 12.58 -10.27 -23.81
C VAL A 82 11.13 -10.23 -23.34
N VAL A 83 10.18 -10.43 -24.26
CA VAL A 83 8.75 -10.45 -23.92
C VAL A 83 8.45 -11.59 -22.94
N PHE A 84 8.97 -12.81 -23.20
CA PHE A 84 8.77 -13.97 -22.31
C PHE A 84 9.33 -13.74 -20.92
N PHE A 85 10.52 -13.15 -20.80
CA PHE A 85 11.10 -12.76 -19.51
C PHE A 85 10.22 -11.74 -18.78
N SER A 86 9.78 -10.69 -19.48
CA SER A 86 8.94 -9.63 -18.91
C SER A 86 7.60 -10.16 -18.43
N CYS A 87 6.93 -11.01 -19.21
CA CYS A 87 5.69 -11.67 -18.81
C CYS A 87 5.89 -12.56 -17.57
N SER A 88 6.99 -13.31 -17.52
CA SER A 88 7.27 -14.19 -16.38
C SER A 88 7.59 -13.41 -15.11
N LEU A 89 8.31 -12.30 -15.22
CA LEU A 89 8.60 -11.43 -14.08
C LEU A 89 7.34 -10.72 -13.59
N ALA A 90 6.50 -10.20 -14.50
CA ALA A 90 5.21 -9.60 -14.14
C ALA A 90 4.27 -10.61 -13.47
N PHE A 91 4.29 -11.87 -13.94
CA PHE A 91 3.53 -12.95 -13.31
C PHE A 91 4.05 -13.28 -11.91
N ALA A 92 5.37 -13.29 -11.70
CA ALA A 92 5.96 -13.46 -10.37
C ALA A 92 5.56 -12.32 -9.42
N ASP A 93 5.53 -11.06 -9.89
CA ASP A 93 5.03 -9.92 -9.14
C ASP A 93 3.54 -10.07 -8.78
N TYR A 94 2.73 -10.55 -9.72
CA TYR A 94 1.32 -10.86 -9.45
C TYR A 94 1.16 -11.97 -8.39
N LEU A 95 1.94 -13.04 -8.48
CA LEU A 95 1.93 -14.11 -7.46
C LEU A 95 2.36 -13.57 -6.09
N ARG A 96 3.40 -12.76 -6.02
CA ARG A 96 3.86 -12.10 -4.78
C ARG A 96 2.78 -11.23 -4.16
N ALA A 97 1.97 -10.57 -4.98
CA ALA A 97 0.85 -9.75 -4.54
C ALA A 97 -0.37 -10.54 -4.05
N LYS A 98 -0.46 -11.85 -4.35
CA LYS A 98 -1.61 -12.69 -4.02
C LYS A 98 -1.30 -13.82 -3.05
N LEU A 99 -0.09 -14.39 -3.09
CA LEU A 99 0.30 -15.49 -2.22
C LEU A 99 0.58 -15.04 -0.79
N PHE A 100 0.38 -15.94 0.16
CA PHE A 100 0.46 -15.69 1.59
C PHE A 100 -0.53 -14.59 2.00
N THR A 101 -0.08 -13.44 2.45
CA THR A 101 -0.94 -12.28 2.76
C THR A 101 -1.00 -11.29 1.60
N GLY A 102 -0.12 -11.47 0.61
CA GLY A 102 0.12 -10.54 -0.49
C GLY A 102 1.03 -9.38 -0.07
N PHE A 103 1.98 -9.04 -0.94
CA PHE A 103 2.84 -7.86 -0.75
C PHE A 103 3.12 -7.20 -2.10
N PRO A 104 2.15 -6.42 -2.65
CA PRO A 104 2.29 -5.73 -3.94
C PRO A 104 3.15 -4.45 -3.86
N TRP A 105 4.07 -4.35 -2.89
CA TRP A 105 5.02 -3.25 -2.78
C TRP A 105 6.15 -3.41 -3.79
N ASN A 106 6.82 -2.36 -4.18
CA ASN A 106 7.93 -2.35 -5.16
C ASN A 106 7.58 -3.02 -6.49
N LEU A 107 6.39 -2.75 -7.04
CA LEU A 107 6.10 -3.05 -8.44
C LEU A 107 6.86 -2.07 -9.34
N TRP A 108 7.31 -2.54 -10.50
CA TRP A 108 7.99 -1.69 -11.49
C TRP A 108 7.13 -0.53 -11.97
N ALA A 109 5.80 -0.73 -11.97
CA ALA A 109 4.82 0.30 -12.27
C ALA A 109 4.99 1.58 -11.42
N TYR A 110 5.38 1.45 -10.15
CA TYR A 110 5.54 2.60 -9.25
C TYR A 110 6.72 3.51 -9.61
N SER A 111 7.69 3.03 -10.40
CA SER A 111 8.79 3.86 -10.91
C SER A 111 8.33 5.02 -11.80
N THR A 112 7.09 5.00 -12.26
CA THR A 112 6.48 6.01 -13.13
C THR A 112 5.47 6.92 -12.39
N SER A 113 5.39 6.84 -11.05
CA SER A 113 4.43 7.60 -10.24
C SER A 113 4.52 9.14 -10.40
N TRP A 114 5.69 9.63 -10.81
CA TRP A 114 5.92 11.05 -11.10
C TRP A 114 5.23 11.55 -12.38
N ALA A 115 4.75 10.68 -13.26
CA ALA A 115 4.16 11.02 -14.56
C ALA A 115 2.64 10.78 -14.56
N ASN A 116 1.89 11.74 -14.01
CA ASN A 116 0.43 11.64 -13.86
C ASN A 116 -0.30 11.33 -15.18
N GLU A 117 0.19 11.85 -16.30
CA GLU A 117 -0.38 11.60 -17.62
C GLU A 117 -0.27 10.12 -17.99
N ILE A 118 0.90 9.52 -17.77
CA ILE A 118 1.14 8.12 -18.10
C ILE A 118 0.31 7.20 -17.21
N LEU A 119 0.09 7.58 -15.94
CA LEU A 119 -0.71 6.79 -15.00
C LEU A 119 -2.20 6.68 -15.38
N GLN A 120 -2.73 7.57 -16.25
CA GLN A 120 -4.15 7.49 -16.65
C GLN A 120 -4.49 6.19 -17.37
N ILE A 121 -3.51 5.51 -17.97
CA ILE A 121 -3.72 4.20 -18.59
C ILE A 121 -4.15 3.11 -17.61
N LEU A 122 -3.88 3.29 -16.30
CA LEU A 122 -4.30 2.36 -15.25
C LEU A 122 -5.81 2.10 -15.24
N ASN A 123 -6.60 3.10 -15.66
CA ASN A 123 -8.05 2.93 -15.78
C ASN A 123 -8.45 1.86 -16.81
N LEU A 124 -7.64 1.65 -17.85
CA LEU A 124 -7.88 0.66 -18.91
C LEU A 124 -7.19 -0.67 -18.65
N THR A 125 -5.97 -0.62 -18.15
CA THR A 125 -5.11 -1.81 -18.01
C THR A 125 -5.17 -2.44 -16.60
N GLY A 126 -5.49 -1.64 -15.61
CA GLY A 126 -5.22 -1.99 -14.22
C GLY A 126 -3.71 -2.05 -13.91
N LEU A 127 -3.39 -2.25 -12.64
CA LEU A 127 -2.02 -2.15 -12.13
C LEU A 127 -1.09 -3.24 -12.70
N TYR A 128 -1.53 -4.49 -12.79
CA TYR A 128 -0.64 -5.61 -13.16
C TYR A 128 -0.30 -5.66 -14.65
N LEU A 129 -1.25 -5.32 -15.52
CA LEU A 129 -0.93 -5.21 -16.95
C LEU A 129 -0.05 -3.98 -17.22
N TYR A 130 -0.29 -2.89 -16.50
CA TYR A 130 0.60 -1.73 -16.56
C TYR A 130 2.01 -2.07 -16.05
N ASN A 131 2.14 -2.83 -14.96
CA ASN A 131 3.43 -3.33 -14.48
C ASN A 131 4.18 -4.15 -15.55
N LEU A 132 3.47 -4.99 -16.30
CA LEU A 132 4.05 -5.72 -17.44
C LEU A 132 4.57 -4.75 -18.52
N ILE A 133 3.80 -3.72 -18.88
CA ILE A 133 4.22 -2.71 -19.88
C ILE A 133 5.53 -2.03 -19.40
N VAL A 134 5.59 -1.62 -18.16
CA VAL A 134 6.79 -0.98 -17.59
C VAL A 134 7.98 -1.93 -17.57
N ILE A 135 7.80 -3.20 -17.20
CA ILE A 135 8.87 -4.21 -17.24
C ILE A 135 9.37 -4.39 -18.67
N ILE A 136 8.48 -4.46 -19.68
CA ILE A 136 8.89 -4.54 -21.09
C ILE A 136 9.73 -3.32 -21.45
N LEU A 137 9.30 -2.12 -21.12
CA LEU A 137 10.04 -0.88 -21.42
C LEU A 137 11.45 -0.89 -20.80
N PHE A 138 11.60 -1.36 -19.57
CA PHE A 138 12.91 -1.45 -18.91
C PHE A 138 13.80 -2.59 -19.43
N THR A 139 13.23 -3.64 -19.97
CA THR A 139 14.01 -4.80 -20.46
C THR A 139 14.38 -4.67 -21.94
N ILE A 140 13.61 -3.93 -22.76
CA ILE A 140 13.89 -3.75 -24.19
C ILE A 140 15.30 -3.22 -24.51
N PRO A 141 15.94 -2.31 -23.73
CA PRO A 141 17.30 -1.87 -24.02
C PRO A 141 18.32 -3.00 -24.21
N VAL A 142 18.06 -4.20 -23.68
CA VAL A 142 18.93 -5.37 -23.88
C VAL A 142 19.10 -5.76 -25.37
N ILE A 143 18.14 -5.34 -26.25
CA ILE A 143 18.25 -5.61 -27.71
C ILE A 143 19.46 -4.94 -28.34
N ILE A 144 20.05 -3.93 -27.70
CA ILE A 144 21.30 -3.30 -28.17
C ILE A 144 22.38 -4.36 -28.33
N SER A 145 22.43 -5.34 -27.39
CA SER A 145 23.40 -6.44 -27.41
C SER A 145 23.06 -7.55 -28.42
N PHE A 146 21.87 -7.53 -29.04
CA PHE A 146 21.45 -8.56 -29.98
C PHE A 146 22.10 -8.36 -31.36
N ARG A 147 22.43 -9.45 -32.02
CA ARG A 147 22.96 -9.46 -33.41
C ARG A 147 21.82 -9.33 -34.43
N ILE A 148 21.10 -8.20 -34.41
CA ILE A 148 20.07 -7.82 -35.38
C ILE A 148 20.50 -6.54 -36.08
N SER A 149 19.93 -6.28 -37.29
CA SER A 149 20.27 -5.09 -38.06
C SER A 149 19.96 -3.80 -37.30
N ILE A 150 20.75 -2.76 -37.53
CA ILE A 150 20.55 -1.45 -36.92
C ILE A 150 19.16 -0.89 -37.22
N VAL A 151 18.65 -1.10 -38.42
CA VAL A 151 17.32 -0.67 -38.85
C VAL A 151 16.23 -1.28 -37.96
N ARG A 152 16.33 -2.57 -37.63
CA ARG A 152 15.39 -3.23 -36.72
C ARG A 152 15.48 -2.67 -35.30
N LYS A 153 16.70 -2.37 -34.79
CA LYS A 153 16.89 -1.72 -33.49
C LYS A 153 16.21 -0.36 -33.46
N LEU A 154 16.49 0.48 -34.47
CA LEU A 154 15.89 1.81 -34.59
C LEU A 154 14.36 1.73 -34.66
N PHE A 155 13.82 0.79 -35.44
CA PHE A 155 12.38 0.56 -35.52
C PHE A 155 11.77 0.22 -34.15
N ILE A 156 12.39 -0.66 -33.38
CA ILE A 156 11.88 -1.03 -32.04
C ILE A 156 11.94 0.19 -31.10
N PHE A 157 13.03 0.96 -31.11
CA PHE A 157 13.13 2.16 -30.27
C PHE A 157 12.13 3.26 -30.70
N SER A 158 11.92 3.44 -32.01
CA SER A 158 10.89 4.39 -32.47
C SER A 158 9.48 3.98 -32.04
N LEU A 159 9.17 2.67 -32.06
CA LEU A 159 7.91 2.14 -31.54
C LEU A 159 7.73 2.42 -30.05
N ILE A 160 8.78 2.28 -29.23
CA ILE A 160 8.74 2.61 -27.80
C ILE A 160 8.43 4.09 -27.61
N ILE A 161 9.13 4.98 -28.32
CA ILE A 161 8.90 6.42 -28.24
C ILE A 161 7.44 6.74 -28.62
N LEU A 162 6.92 6.09 -29.67
CA LEU A 162 5.54 6.24 -30.08
C LEU A 162 4.55 5.78 -29.00
N ILE A 163 4.81 4.64 -28.36
CA ILE A 163 3.97 4.15 -27.24
C ILE A 163 4.00 5.13 -26.08
N ILE A 164 5.15 5.60 -25.65
CA ILE A 164 5.27 6.57 -24.54
C ILE A 164 4.54 7.87 -24.90
N SER A 165 4.74 8.37 -26.12
CA SER A 165 4.04 9.57 -26.60
C SER A 165 2.52 9.39 -26.63
N PHE A 166 2.05 8.23 -27.06
CA PHE A 166 0.63 7.88 -27.05
C PHE A 166 0.08 7.87 -25.63
N LEU A 167 0.77 7.23 -24.68
CA LEU A 167 0.36 7.18 -23.28
C LEU A 167 0.25 8.60 -22.68
N TYR A 168 1.22 9.46 -22.99
CA TYR A 168 1.22 10.84 -22.52
C TYR A 168 0.06 11.66 -23.11
N ILE A 169 -0.17 11.57 -24.42
CA ILE A 169 -1.26 12.28 -25.10
C ILE A 169 -2.61 11.80 -24.61
N PHE A 170 -2.80 10.48 -24.51
CA PHE A 170 -4.02 9.87 -23.97
C PHE A 170 -4.30 10.36 -22.53
N GLY A 171 -3.27 10.34 -21.69
CA GLY A 171 -3.44 10.76 -20.31
C GLY A 171 -3.76 12.24 -20.17
N ASN A 172 -3.12 13.09 -20.96
CA ASN A 172 -3.46 14.54 -21.00
C ASN A 172 -4.93 14.76 -21.42
N TYR A 173 -5.39 14.00 -22.41
CA TYR A 173 -6.79 14.03 -22.83
C TYR A 173 -7.74 13.65 -21.69
N GLU A 174 -7.50 12.53 -21.00
CA GLU A 174 -8.34 12.06 -19.90
C GLU A 174 -8.32 13.03 -18.71
N ILE A 175 -7.17 13.58 -18.34
CA ILE A 175 -7.06 14.60 -17.29
C ILE A 175 -7.91 15.84 -17.62
N ASN A 176 -7.81 16.35 -18.85
CA ASN A 176 -8.55 17.53 -19.25
C ASN A 176 -10.05 17.27 -19.38
N LYS A 177 -10.47 16.10 -19.83
CA LYS A 177 -11.86 15.65 -19.84
C LYS A 177 -12.44 15.59 -18.44
N ASN A 178 -11.73 14.98 -17.48
CA ASN A 178 -12.18 14.85 -16.10
C ASN A 178 -12.22 16.20 -15.38
N LYS A 179 -11.27 17.11 -15.63
CA LYS A 179 -11.33 18.50 -15.11
C LYS A 179 -12.60 19.23 -15.55
N LYS A 180 -13.04 19.04 -16.81
CA LYS A 180 -14.29 19.64 -17.29
C LYS A 180 -15.52 19.02 -16.61
N LEU A 181 -15.54 17.69 -16.42
CA LEU A 181 -16.63 17.01 -15.74
C LEU A 181 -16.77 17.47 -14.28
N ILE A 182 -15.66 17.59 -13.55
CA ILE A 182 -15.64 18.08 -12.14
C ILE A 182 -16.20 19.49 -12.04
N LYS A 183 -15.83 20.41 -12.95
CA LYS A 183 -16.34 21.79 -12.97
C LYS A 183 -17.87 21.87 -13.14
N ASN A 184 -18.44 20.90 -13.82
CA ASN A 184 -19.88 20.86 -14.11
C ASN A 184 -20.68 20.11 -13.03
N THR A 185 -20.01 19.55 -12.02
CA THR A 185 -20.66 18.81 -10.94
C THR A 185 -21.13 19.78 -9.86
N SER A 186 -22.45 19.83 -9.62
CA SER A 186 -23.08 20.69 -8.61
C SER A 186 -22.99 20.14 -7.18
N GLN A 187 -22.48 18.91 -7.00
CA GLN A 187 -22.35 18.28 -5.70
C GLN A 187 -20.97 18.54 -5.14
N SER A 188 -20.91 19.28 -4.05
CA SER A 188 -19.69 19.48 -3.28
C SER A 188 -19.90 19.03 -1.84
N ILE A 189 -18.91 18.34 -1.30
CA ILE A 189 -18.79 18.04 0.13
C ILE A 189 -17.60 18.84 0.65
N PHE A 190 -17.78 19.55 1.75
CA PHE A 190 -16.68 20.25 2.37
C PHE A 190 -15.94 19.29 3.30
N VAL A 191 -14.67 19.03 3.00
CA VAL A 191 -13.82 18.09 3.74
C VAL A 191 -12.65 18.83 4.32
N LYS A 192 -12.36 18.64 5.60
CA LYS A 192 -11.18 19.14 6.29
C LYS A 192 -10.32 17.99 6.77
N ILE A 193 -9.17 17.80 6.12
CA ILE A 193 -8.20 16.75 6.48
C ILE A 193 -7.27 17.30 7.55
N ILE A 194 -7.14 16.60 8.65
CA ILE A 194 -6.35 17.03 9.81
C ILE A 194 -5.10 16.16 9.90
N SER A 195 -3.94 16.78 9.78
CA SER A 195 -2.63 16.13 9.98
C SER A 195 -1.96 16.70 11.24
N PRO A 196 -2.20 16.09 12.41
CA PRO A 196 -1.75 16.64 13.69
C PRO A 196 -0.25 16.42 13.94
N ASN A 197 0.41 15.58 13.13
CA ASN A 197 1.81 15.18 13.30
C ASN A 197 2.10 14.76 14.74
N PHE A 198 1.41 13.72 15.21
CA PHE A 198 1.69 13.13 16.52
C PHE A 198 2.92 12.23 16.44
N ASP A 199 3.76 12.30 17.46
CA ASP A 199 4.82 11.32 17.63
C ASP A 199 4.21 9.94 17.91
N LEU A 200 4.69 8.94 17.17
CA LEU A 200 4.34 7.56 17.41
C LEU A 200 5.04 7.08 18.68
N ARG A 201 4.27 6.72 19.69
CA ARG A 201 4.78 6.17 20.95
C ARG A 201 3.76 5.25 21.57
N TYR A 202 4.26 4.30 22.37
CA TYR A 202 3.46 3.38 23.15
C TYR A 202 3.17 3.93 24.54
N GLY A 203 2.21 3.31 25.25
CA GLY A 203 1.90 3.63 26.63
C GLY A 203 1.32 5.03 26.83
N LEU A 204 0.46 5.49 25.91
CA LEU A 204 -0.24 6.76 26.06
C LEU A 204 -1.08 6.75 27.34
N SER A 205 -0.93 7.79 28.16
CA SER A 205 -1.79 8.03 29.34
C SER A 205 -3.12 8.67 28.93
N GLU A 206 -4.11 8.64 29.83
CA GLU A 206 -5.39 9.35 29.60
C GLU A 206 -5.16 10.85 29.33
N LYS A 207 -4.19 11.46 29.99
CA LYS A 207 -3.81 12.85 29.75
C LYS A 207 -3.28 13.06 28.32
N ASP A 208 -2.47 12.13 27.82
CA ASP A 208 -1.99 12.20 26.42
C ASP A 208 -3.15 12.11 25.45
N ILE A 209 -4.14 11.25 25.70
CA ILE A 209 -5.35 11.13 24.90
C ILE A 209 -6.15 12.44 24.93
N GLU A 210 -6.34 13.01 26.11
CA GLU A 210 -7.01 14.31 26.26
C GLU A 210 -6.29 15.42 25.46
N ASP A 211 -4.96 15.49 25.54
CA ASP A 211 -4.17 16.48 24.82
C ASP A 211 -4.21 16.26 23.30
N ARG A 212 -4.28 15.01 22.86
CA ARG A 212 -4.52 14.66 21.44
C ARG A 212 -5.90 15.14 20.98
N PHE A 213 -6.96 14.94 21.76
CA PHE A 213 -8.29 15.50 21.46
C PHE A 213 -8.25 17.02 21.36
N LYS A 214 -7.62 17.72 22.31
CA LYS A 214 -7.48 19.19 22.27
C LYS A 214 -6.78 19.65 20.98
N LYS A 215 -5.69 18.97 20.58
CA LYS A 215 -4.95 19.30 19.39
C LYS A 215 -5.77 19.03 18.12
N LEU A 216 -6.45 17.89 18.03
CA LEU A 216 -7.32 17.53 16.92
C LEU A 216 -8.46 18.55 16.74
N ILE A 217 -9.15 18.92 17.83
CA ILE A 217 -10.22 19.92 17.83
C ILE A 217 -9.68 21.28 17.37
N ARG A 218 -8.54 21.71 17.93
CA ARG A 218 -7.91 22.98 17.56
C ARG A 218 -7.55 23.04 16.06
N TYR A 219 -7.00 21.95 15.51
CA TYR A 219 -6.64 21.89 14.10
C TYR A 219 -7.86 21.71 13.20
N SER A 220 -8.91 21.09 13.69
CA SER A 220 -10.20 21.01 13.01
C SER A 220 -10.84 22.37 12.86
N ASP A 221 -10.68 23.28 13.85
CA ASP A 221 -11.22 24.65 13.83
C ASP A 221 -12.64 24.67 13.22
N PRO A 222 -13.62 24.02 13.91
CA PRO A 222 -14.93 23.77 13.34
C PRO A 222 -15.79 25.02 13.27
N ASN A 223 -16.25 25.38 12.06
CA ASN A 223 -17.27 26.40 11.88
C ASN A 223 -18.65 25.76 12.05
N LYS A 224 -19.38 26.13 13.11
CA LYS A 224 -20.66 25.49 13.49
C LYS A 224 -21.77 25.63 12.46
N ASP A 225 -21.69 26.63 11.59
CA ASP A 225 -22.68 26.92 10.57
C ASP A 225 -22.36 26.27 9.20
N GLN A 226 -21.19 25.65 9.08
CA GLN A 226 -20.73 25.05 7.83
C GLN A 226 -20.74 23.53 7.91
N LYS A 227 -21.54 22.87 7.05
CA LYS A 227 -21.52 21.42 6.94
C LYS A 227 -20.15 20.91 6.52
N THR A 228 -19.47 20.14 7.39
CA THR A 228 -18.08 19.74 7.20
C THR A 228 -17.86 18.29 7.63
N VAL A 229 -17.13 17.54 6.81
CA VAL A 229 -16.58 16.24 7.17
C VAL A 229 -15.13 16.40 7.58
N PHE A 230 -14.82 16.12 8.84
CA PHE A 230 -13.46 16.14 9.37
C PHE A 230 -12.86 14.74 9.26
N ILE A 231 -11.65 14.65 8.71
CA ILE A 231 -10.92 13.39 8.58
C ILE A 231 -9.68 13.48 9.46
N TRP A 232 -9.61 12.67 10.50
CA TRP A 232 -8.45 12.48 11.35
C TRP A 232 -7.73 11.19 10.94
N PRO A 233 -6.39 11.09 11.13
CA PRO A 233 -5.63 9.92 10.68
C PRO A 233 -5.94 8.64 11.45
N GLU A 234 -5.36 7.54 10.98
CA GLU A 234 -5.23 6.29 11.73
C GLU A 234 -4.35 6.50 12.96
N GLY A 235 -4.50 5.65 13.97
CA GLY A 235 -3.56 5.57 15.10
C GLY A 235 -3.54 6.76 16.07
N VAL A 236 -4.43 7.76 15.88
CA VAL A 236 -4.44 8.96 16.76
C VAL A 236 -4.65 8.65 18.23
N PHE A 237 -5.29 7.53 18.54
CA PHE A 237 -5.56 7.04 19.88
C PHE A 237 -4.97 5.64 20.09
N SER A 238 -3.70 5.45 19.68
CA SER A 238 -3.01 4.15 19.81
C SER A 238 -3.11 3.57 21.21
N GLY A 239 -3.42 2.28 21.29
CA GLY A 239 -3.59 1.56 22.56
C GLY A 239 -5.00 1.66 23.15
N TYR A 240 -5.84 2.58 22.69
CA TYR A 240 -7.20 2.79 23.22
C TYR A 240 -8.27 2.32 22.23
N SER A 241 -9.34 1.76 22.76
CA SER A 241 -10.54 1.44 22.00
C SER A 241 -11.51 2.63 21.93
N PHE A 242 -12.45 2.57 20.98
CA PHE A 242 -13.50 3.59 20.86
C PHE A 242 -14.28 3.77 22.16
N ASN A 243 -14.56 2.69 22.90
CA ASN A 243 -15.29 2.76 24.17
C ASN A 243 -14.51 3.53 25.24
N GLU A 244 -13.20 3.29 25.32
CA GLU A 244 -12.34 3.97 26.30
C GLU A 244 -12.19 5.46 25.99
N ILE A 245 -12.00 5.85 24.74
CA ILE A 245 -11.91 7.28 24.36
C ILE A 245 -13.25 8.01 24.47
N SER A 246 -14.37 7.30 24.57
CA SER A 246 -15.70 7.90 24.69
C SER A 246 -15.91 8.68 26.02
N ILE A 247 -15.03 8.52 27.00
CA ILE A 247 -15.02 9.37 28.21
C ILE A 247 -14.81 10.86 27.86
N PHE A 248 -14.07 11.15 26.77
CA PHE A 248 -13.77 12.50 26.30
C PHE A 248 -14.87 13.10 25.39
N LYS A 249 -16.02 12.43 25.20
CA LYS A 249 -17.10 12.88 24.29
C LYS A 249 -17.57 14.32 24.55
N LYS A 250 -17.51 14.81 25.80
CA LYS A 250 -17.89 16.20 26.13
C LYS A 250 -17.05 17.24 25.35
N MET A 251 -15.79 16.94 25.04
CA MET A 251 -14.94 17.85 24.27
C MET A 251 -15.45 17.99 22.83
N ILE A 252 -15.92 16.88 22.23
CA ILE A 252 -16.50 16.86 20.89
C ILE A 252 -17.84 17.61 20.88
N ILE A 253 -18.75 17.30 21.85
CA ILE A 253 -20.08 17.92 21.95
C ILE A 253 -19.96 19.45 22.06
N ASN A 254 -19.00 19.95 22.83
CA ASN A 254 -18.78 21.39 23.01
C ASN A 254 -18.22 22.09 21.77
N SER A 255 -17.45 21.38 20.95
CA SER A 255 -16.70 21.94 19.84
C SER A 255 -17.40 21.80 18.49
N PHE A 256 -18.10 20.68 18.27
CA PHE A 256 -18.71 20.37 16.98
C PHE A 256 -20.23 20.55 17.03
N SER A 257 -20.85 20.85 15.86
CA SER A 257 -22.29 21.00 15.69
C SER A 257 -22.89 19.81 14.93
N LYS A 258 -24.21 19.74 14.83
CA LYS A 258 -24.95 18.73 14.06
C LYS A 258 -24.61 18.71 12.56
N GLU A 259 -24.01 19.78 12.05
CA GLU A 259 -23.55 19.90 10.67
C GLU A 259 -22.20 19.17 10.43
N HIS A 260 -21.60 18.63 11.48
CA HIS A 260 -20.28 18.03 11.43
C HIS A 260 -20.33 16.50 11.53
N THR A 261 -19.53 15.87 10.69
CA THR A 261 -19.23 14.43 10.75
C THR A 261 -17.73 14.26 10.93
N ILE A 262 -17.30 13.35 11.80
CA ILE A 262 -15.89 13.08 12.05
C ILE A 262 -15.58 11.63 11.63
N ILE A 263 -14.53 11.45 10.82
CA ILE A 263 -14.00 10.17 10.40
C ILE A 263 -12.61 10.01 11.02
N PHE A 264 -12.33 8.87 11.64
CA PHE A 264 -11.00 8.61 12.21
C PHE A 264 -10.75 7.12 12.43
N GLY A 265 -9.47 6.75 12.65
CA GLY A 265 -9.07 5.39 13.00
C GLY A 265 -9.09 5.14 14.50
N ALA A 266 -9.69 4.03 14.92
CA ALA A 266 -9.63 3.55 16.30
C ALA A 266 -9.85 2.04 16.41
N ASN A 267 -9.44 1.48 17.56
CA ASN A 267 -9.71 0.08 17.88
C ASN A 267 -11.18 -0.10 18.22
N LYS A 268 -11.86 -1.03 17.54
CA LYS A 268 -13.26 -1.39 17.81
C LYS A 268 -13.35 -2.77 18.42
N LEU A 269 -13.95 -2.87 19.61
CA LEU A 269 -14.13 -4.14 20.31
C LEU A 269 -15.20 -5.00 19.61
N ASP A 270 -14.84 -6.23 19.31
CA ASP A 270 -15.82 -7.27 18.97
C ASP A 270 -16.34 -7.92 20.25
N LYS A 271 -17.58 -7.64 20.62
CA LYS A 271 -18.22 -8.16 21.83
C LYS A 271 -18.35 -9.67 21.87
N LYS A 272 -18.28 -10.36 20.71
CA LYS A 272 -18.41 -11.83 20.65
C LYS A 272 -17.12 -12.55 21.03
N THR A 273 -15.99 -12.01 20.57
CA THR A 273 -14.69 -12.65 20.75
C THR A 273 -13.83 -11.98 21.80
N GLY A 274 -14.17 -10.77 22.26
CA GLY A 274 -13.35 -9.95 23.14
C GLY A 274 -12.08 -9.40 22.47
N LYS A 275 -11.93 -9.60 21.14
CA LYS A 275 -10.81 -9.08 20.35
C LYS A 275 -11.16 -7.77 19.67
N TYR A 276 -10.19 -7.13 19.04
CA TYR A 276 -10.34 -5.82 18.43
C TYR A 276 -10.16 -5.87 16.93
N PHE A 277 -10.90 -4.99 16.23
CA PHE A 277 -10.64 -4.61 14.85
C PHE A 277 -9.86 -3.29 14.81
N ASN A 278 -8.94 -3.14 13.85
CA ASN A 278 -8.51 -1.82 13.42
C ASN A 278 -9.60 -1.26 12.49
N SER A 279 -10.23 -0.15 12.87
CA SER A 279 -11.44 0.33 12.20
C SER A 279 -11.37 1.81 11.85
N MET A 280 -11.93 2.16 10.70
CA MET A 280 -12.32 3.53 10.39
C MET A 280 -13.73 3.75 10.92
N LEU A 281 -13.91 4.74 11.76
CA LEU A 281 -15.16 5.08 12.43
C LEU A 281 -15.70 6.40 11.89
N VAL A 282 -17.01 6.46 11.73
CA VAL A 282 -17.78 7.68 11.41
C VAL A 282 -18.66 8.01 12.60
N VAL A 283 -18.43 9.18 13.18
CA VAL A 283 -19.19 9.65 14.36
C VAL A 283 -19.86 10.99 14.10
N ASN A 284 -20.96 11.26 14.82
CA ASN A 284 -21.64 12.55 14.84
C ASN A 284 -21.01 13.51 15.90
N ASN A 285 -21.59 14.69 16.03
CA ASN A 285 -21.20 15.69 17.02
C ASN A 285 -21.42 15.26 18.47
N ASN A 286 -22.25 14.25 18.73
CA ASN A 286 -22.42 13.66 20.07
C ASN A 286 -21.40 12.56 20.37
N PHE A 287 -20.45 12.33 19.47
CA PHE A 287 -19.48 11.25 19.51
C PHE A 287 -20.13 9.86 19.50
N GLU A 288 -21.28 9.74 18.82
CA GLU A 288 -21.98 8.47 18.63
C GLU A 288 -21.54 7.82 17.31
N LEU A 289 -21.28 6.52 17.34
CA LEU A 289 -20.88 5.76 16.16
C LEU A 289 -22.05 5.63 15.18
N ILE A 290 -21.92 6.21 14.00
CA ILE A 290 -22.92 6.12 12.92
C ILE A 290 -22.62 4.92 12.02
N GLN A 291 -21.37 4.79 11.56
CA GLN A 291 -20.91 3.73 10.66
C GLN A 291 -19.47 3.33 11.00
N SER A 292 -19.07 2.15 10.60
CA SER A 292 -17.68 1.70 10.72
C SER A 292 -17.26 0.79 9.57
N TYR A 293 -15.98 0.83 9.26
CA TYR A 293 -15.32 -0.11 8.37
C TYR A 293 -14.17 -0.79 9.13
N ASP A 294 -14.11 -2.12 9.08
CA ASP A 294 -13.10 -2.91 9.74
C ASP A 294 -12.06 -3.36 8.72
N LYS A 295 -10.78 -3.12 8.99
CA LYS A 295 -9.67 -3.38 8.08
C LYS A 295 -9.66 -4.81 7.55
N LEU A 296 -9.63 -4.98 6.22
CA LEU A 296 -9.68 -6.27 5.53
C LEU A 296 -8.30 -6.87 5.30
N LYS A 297 -7.29 -6.02 5.08
CA LYS A 297 -5.91 -6.43 4.82
C LYS A 297 -5.02 -5.99 5.97
N LEU A 298 -4.77 -6.92 6.87
CA LEU A 298 -3.92 -6.67 8.04
C LEU A 298 -2.44 -6.77 7.69
N VAL A 299 -1.62 -5.93 8.32
CA VAL A 299 -0.17 -5.92 8.16
C VAL A 299 0.43 -7.10 8.93
N PRO A 300 1.13 -8.03 8.23
CA PRO A 300 1.81 -9.14 8.91
C PRO A 300 2.85 -8.63 9.91
N PHE A 301 2.96 -9.31 11.05
CA PHE A 301 3.81 -8.98 12.20
C PHE A 301 3.48 -7.65 12.89
N GLY A 302 2.88 -6.69 12.19
CA GLY A 302 2.39 -5.44 12.77
C GLY A 302 1.04 -5.64 13.46
N GLU A 303 0.02 -6.04 12.72
CA GLU A 303 -1.36 -6.11 13.21
C GLU A 303 -1.80 -7.52 13.58
N PHE A 304 -1.18 -8.54 13.02
CA PHE A 304 -1.35 -9.94 13.42
C PHE A 304 -0.05 -10.71 13.28
N LEU A 305 0.06 -11.81 14.00
CA LEU A 305 1.23 -12.68 13.94
C LEU A 305 0.93 -13.87 13.03
N PRO A 306 1.58 -13.98 11.84
CA PRO A 306 1.48 -15.18 11.03
C PRO A 306 1.91 -16.41 11.84
N PHE A 307 1.21 -17.55 11.72
CA PHE A 307 1.51 -18.75 12.51
C PHE A 307 1.61 -18.50 14.03
N GLU A 308 0.69 -17.68 14.57
CA GLU A 308 0.69 -17.15 15.93
C GLU A 308 1.04 -18.19 16.99
N LYS A 309 0.50 -19.41 16.90
CA LYS A 309 0.78 -20.50 17.86
C LYS A 309 2.26 -20.87 17.90
N VAL A 310 2.93 -20.91 16.74
CA VAL A 310 4.35 -21.29 16.66
C VAL A 310 5.23 -20.17 17.13
N LEU A 311 4.96 -18.94 16.69
CA LEU A 311 5.78 -17.78 16.98
C LEU A 311 5.63 -17.32 18.44
N ASN A 312 4.45 -17.47 19.04
CA ASN A 312 4.26 -17.22 20.47
C ASN A 312 5.08 -18.19 21.34
N ASN A 313 5.19 -19.45 20.94
CA ASN A 313 6.05 -20.43 21.65
C ASN A 313 7.53 -20.06 21.57
N LEU A 314 7.94 -19.29 20.56
CA LEU A 314 9.30 -18.74 20.43
C LEU A 314 9.46 -17.36 21.11
N GLY A 315 8.45 -16.90 21.85
CA GLY A 315 8.47 -15.62 22.56
C GLY A 315 8.24 -14.39 21.67
N LEU A 316 7.94 -14.58 20.38
CA LEU A 316 7.68 -13.46 19.48
C LEU A 316 6.24 -12.97 19.64
N LYS A 317 6.09 -11.65 19.74
CA LYS A 317 4.80 -10.94 19.81
C LYS A 317 4.67 -10.05 18.58
N LYS A 318 3.44 -9.56 18.30
CA LYS A 318 3.25 -8.54 17.26
C LYS A 318 3.97 -7.24 17.62
N ILE A 319 4.39 -6.49 16.62
CA ILE A 319 5.19 -5.26 16.78
C ILE A 319 4.33 -4.11 17.34
N THR A 320 3.07 -3.99 16.88
CA THR A 320 2.21 -2.89 17.35
C THR A 320 1.66 -3.15 18.73
N GLU A 321 1.61 -2.09 19.54
CA GLU A 321 1.00 -2.11 20.88
C GLU A 321 -0.49 -2.45 20.83
N GLY A 322 -1.02 -3.02 21.93
CA GLY A 322 -2.44 -3.25 22.13
C GLY A 322 -2.83 -4.72 22.29
N HIS A 323 -4.10 -5.00 22.26
CA HIS A 323 -4.81 -6.20 22.72
C HIS A 323 -4.61 -7.48 21.87
N GLY A 324 -3.38 -7.90 21.59
CA GLY A 324 -3.11 -9.10 20.77
C GLY A 324 -3.32 -8.86 19.27
N SER A 325 -3.42 -9.93 18.47
CA SER A 325 -3.68 -9.82 17.03
C SER A 325 -5.07 -9.23 16.75
N PHE A 326 -5.13 -8.27 15.81
CA PHE A 326 -6.41 -7.73 15.35
C PHE A 326 -7.23 -8.78 14.60
N LEU A 327 -8.55 -8.64 14.66
CA LEU A 327 -9.47 -9.39 13.82
C LEU A 327 -9.48 -8.79 12.42
N LYS A 328 -9.53 -9.66 11.43
CA LYS A 328 -9.73 -9.27 10.04
C LYS A 328 -11.19 -8.94 9.78
N GLY A 329 -11.47 -7.78 9.17
CA GLY A 329 -12.78 -7.42 8.68
C GLY A 329 -13.32 -8.43 7.66
N THR A 330 -14.63 -8.53 7.56
CA THR A 330 -15.30 -9.53 6.69
C THR A 330 -16.00 -8.92 5.49
N LYS A 331 -16.31 -7.63 5.54
CA LYS A 331 -17.12 -6.95 4.51
C LYS A 331 -16.39 -5.73 3.96
N ASN A 332 -16.35 -5.62 2.64
CA ASN A 332 -15.95 -4.40 1.94
C ASN A 332 -17.18 -3.48 1.82
N ASN A 333 -17.50 -2.79 2.92
CA ASN A 333 -18.66 -1.89 2.96
C ASN A 333 -18.25 -0.49 2.53
N THR A 334 -19.04 0.13 1.67
CA THR A 334 -18.96 1.59 1.45
C THR A 334 -19.56 2.32 2.66
N LEU A 335 -18.96 3.44 3.02
CA LEU A 335 -19.53 4.39 3.99
C LEU A 335 -20.36 5.43 3.23
N LYS A 336 -21.47 5.84 3.82
CA LYS A 336 -22.36 6.83 3.21
C LYS A 336 -22.37 8.09 4.05
N ILE A 337 -21.96 9.21 3.46
CA ILE A 337 -22.07 10.53 4.08
C ILE A 337 -22.77 11.43 3.07
N ASP A 338 -23.95 11.89 3.41
CA ASP A 338 -24.86 12.62 2.52
C ASP A 338 -25.11 11.86 1.21
N LYS A 339 -24.70 12.47 0.10
CA LYS A 339 -24.79 11.89 -1.25
C LYS A 339 -23.52 11.16 -1.68
N SER A 340 -22.50 11.10 -0.82
CA SER A 340 -21.24 10.48 -1.14
C SER A 340 -21.19 9.04 -0.67
N ASN A 341 -20.89 8.14 -1.59
CA ASN A 341 -20.53 6.75 -1.31
C ASN A 341 -19.02 6.64 -1.27
N ILE A 342 -18.50 6.38 -0.10
CA ILE A 342 -17.06 6.41 0.20
C ILE A 342 -16.54 4.99 0.23
N LEU A 343 -15.45 4.71 -0.51
CA LEU A 343 -14.63 3.53 -0.32
C LEU A 343 -13.65 3.82 0.82
N PRO A 344 -13.84 3.20 2.00
CA PRO A 344 -12.90 3.35 3.09
C PRO A 344 -11.71 2.41 2.90
N LEU A 345 -10.50 2.91 3.16
CA LEU A 345 -9.27 2.13 3.21
C LEU A 345 -8.47 2.57 4.43
N ILE A 346 -7.71 1.65 5.02
CA ILE A 346 -6.87 1.94 6.17
C ILE A 346 -5.42 1.59 5.82
N CYS A 347 -4.57 2.63 5.74
CA CYS A 347 -3.12 2.54 5.57
C CYS A 347 -2.72 1.64 4.38
N TYR A 348 -2.05 0.55 4.64
CA TYR A 348 -1.56 -0.48 3.74
C TYR A 348 -2.62 -1.02 2.73
N GLU A 349 -3.91 -0.85 2.99
CA GLU A 349 -4.97 -1.33 2.09
C GLU A 349 -4.98 -0.65 0.72
N ILE A 350 -4.49 0.59 0.63
CA ILE A 350 -4.46 1.36 -0.62
C ILE A 350 -3.66 0.66 -1.74
N ILE A 351 -2.69 -0.19 -1.39
CA ILE A 351 -1.88 -0.90 -2.38
C ILE A 351 -2.59 -2.12 -3.00
N PHE A 352 -3.73 -2.54 -2.45
CA PHE A 352 -4.48 -3.70 -2.92
C PHE A 352 -5.59 -3.32 -3.88
N THR A 353 -5.32 -3.37 -5.17
CA THR A 353 -6.28 -3.00 -6.22
C THR A 353 -7.56 -3.83 -6.21
N ASP A 354 -7.55 -5.05 -5.65
CA ASP A 354 -8.74 -5.88 -5.50
C ASP A 354 -9.76 -5.32 -4.51
N LEU A 355 -9.37 -4.47 -3.57
CA LEU A 355 -10.30 -3.75 -2.70
C LEU A 355 -11.03 -2.64 -3.48
N ILE A 356 -10.31 -1.95 -4.36
CA ILE A 356 -10.87 -0.88 -5.20
C ILE A 356 -11.81 -1.48 -6.25
N GLN A 357 -11.42 -2.58 -6.91
CA GLN A 357 -12.22 -3.25 -7.94
C GLN A 357 -13.52 -3.85 -7.41
N LYS A 358 -13.58 -4.21 -6.12
CA LYS A 358 -14.76 -4.76 -5.45
C LYS A 358 -15.68 -3.68 -4.87
N SER A 359 -15.33 -2.41 -5.03
CA SER A 359 -16.21 -1.32 -4.60
C SER A 359 -17.48 -1.27 -5.45
N ASP A 360 -18.57 -0.81 -4.84
CA ASP A 360 -19.84 -0.62 -5.55
C ASP A 360 -19.69 0.41 -6.68
N TYR A 361 -20.39 0.20 -7.79
CA TYR A 361 -20.40 1.13 -8.94
C TYR A 361 -20.82 2.56 -8.60
N GLY A 362 -21.44 2.77 -7.44
CA GLY A 362 -21.85 4.09 -6.96
C GLY A 362 -20.79 4.82 -6.12
N THR A 363 -19.62 4.23 -5.92
CA THR A 363 -18.52 4.86 -5.16
C THR A 363 -18.00 6.08 -5.91
N ASN A 364 -17.96 7.23 -5.23
CA ASN A 364 -17.54 8.51 -5.82
C ASN A 364 -16.43 9.21 -5.02
N LEU A 365 -16.01 8.63 -3.90
CA LEU A 365 -14.92 9.13 -3.07
C LEU A 365 -14.14 7.96 -2.46
N ILE A 366 -12.82 8.08 -2.40
CA ILE A 366 -11.93 7.16 -1.68
C ILE A 366 -11.34 7.93 -0.51
N ILE A 367 -11.42 7.36 0.69
CA ILE A 367 -10.73 7.88 1.88
C ILE A 367 -9.79 6.80 2.39
N ASN A 368 -8.50 7.10 2.38
CA ASN A 368 -7.48 6.29 3.04
C ASN A 368 -6.96 7.06 4.26
N ILE A 369 -7.12 6.51 5.45
CA ILE A 369 -6.49 7.02 6.67
C ILE A 369 -5.24 6.21 6.97
N SER A 370 -4.15 6.87 7.32
CA SER A 370 -2.87 6.21 7.56
C SER A 370 -2.13 6.83 8.75
N GLU A 371 -1.27 6.02 9.36
CA GLU A 371 -0.26 6.43 10.34
C GLU A 371 1.14 6.10 9.78
N ASP A 372 1.72 7.03 9.07
CA ASP A 372 3.02 6.85 8.41
C ASP A 372 4.22 7.03 9.36
N GLY A 373 3.96 7.37 10.62
CA GLY A 373 4.98 7.42 11.67
C GLY A 373 5.78 6.13 11.82
N TRP A 374 5.17 4.98 11.48
CA TRP A 374 5.83 3.66 11.47
C TRP A 374 7.05 3.58 10.55
N PHE A 375 7.09 4.40 9.51
CA PHE A 375 8.18 4.40 8.52
C PHE A 375 9.35 5.29 8.94
N GLY A 376 9.20 6.07 10.03
CA GLY A 376 10.22 7.00 10.51
C GLY A 376 10.59 8.07 9.47
N LYS A 377 11.78 8.62 9.61
CA LYS A 377 12.36 9.59 8.65
C LYS A 377 13.06 8.85 7.49
N SER A 378 12.31 8.07 6.72
CA SER A 378 12.84 7.26 5.62
C SER A 378 12.10 7.58 4.32
N ILE A 379 12.43 6.86 3.25
CA ILE A 379 11.69 6.89 1.98
C ILE A 379 10.29 6.23 2.06
N GLY A 380 9.99 5.52 3.17
CA GLY A 380 8.73 4.79 3.34
C GLY A 380 7.48 5.64 3.14
N PRO A 381 7.33 6.82 3.79
CA PRO A 381 6.20 7.71 3.57
C PRO A 381 6.03 8.12 2.10
N ASP A 382 7.14 8.47 1.42
CA ASP A 382 7.11 8.87 0.00
C ASP A 382 6.71 7.70 -0.92
N GLN A 383 7.05 6.46 -0.55
CA GLN A 383 6.61 5.27 -1.30
C GLN A 383 5.16 4.89 -1.02
N HIS A 384 4.63 5.26 0.14
CA HIS A 384 3.25 4.96 0.53
C HIS A 384 2.27 5.99 -0.04
N PHE A 385 2.71 7.23 -0.17
CA PHE A 385 1.96 8.33 -0.79
C PHE A 385 1.85 8.14 -2.31
#